data_faa2fb86396260580141d87a11fe7437
#
_entry.id   faa2fb86396260580141d87a11fe7437
#
_cell.length_a   1.000
_cell.length_b   1.000
_cell.length_c   1.000
_cell.angle_alpha   90.00
_cell.angle_beta   90.00
_cell.angle_gamma   90.00
#
_symmetry.space_group_name_H-M   'P 1'
#
loop_
_entity.id
_entity.type
_entity.pdbx_description
1 polymer ?
#
loop_
_entity_poly.entity_id
_entity_poly.type
_entity_poly.pdbx_seq_one_letter_code
_entity_poly.pdbx_strand_id
1 'polypeptide(L)'
;VQDGEVEFRVGLVIPLQGPAGIFAPSCEAVAELAAKEVNDRGGLQGRKVTIEVLDGGAPGDDVARTVADRLRGHGLDAVTGWHISAVRNRISPVVRDRIPYVYTSLYEGGERTPGVFCTGETPQIQIAPALAWLRDHFGIRSWCLVGDDYIWPRRSAAAARAYCRDLDLELRREIYVPYGTDDFRAPVRKAIASGAQAVLMLLVGQDAVLFNREFARAGGHDRMARFSPLMEENMLLASGAGSTENLYVAAAYFSSLATAGAMDLMGSYVARYGADAPPLNAMAESCYEGLLALEAIFQRAHSPEIPDLMASAHDVGFDGPRGPMCMRDSQFDQQVYIASADGYDFDILDTLTTLDA
;
A
#
# COMPACT_ATOMS: atom_id res chain seq x y z
N VAL A 1 35.85 -13.84 24.26
CA VAL A 1 34.55 -14.16 23.63
C VAL A 1 33.88 -12.83 23.43
N GLN A 2 33.84 -12.31 22.19
CA GLN A 2 33.01 -11.18 21.87
C GLN A 2 31.58 -11.69 22.04
N ASP A 3 30.81 -11.10 22.97
CA ASP A 3 29.36 -11.22 23.01
C ASP A 3 28.87 -10.68 21.65
N GLY A 4 28.52 -11.57 20.73
CA GLY A 4 27.86 -11.16 19.49
C GLY A 4 26.53 -10.50 19.88
N GLU A 5 26.37 -9.22 19.61
CA GLU A 5 25.09 -8.54 19.77
C GLU A 5 24.01 -9.38 19.11
N VAL A 6 23.05 -9.83 19.88
CA VAL A 6 21.93 -10.62 19.36
C VAL A 6 21.06 -9.68 18.54
N GLU A 7 21.09 -9.82 17.20
CA GLU A 7 20.32 -9.00 16.28
C GLU A 7 18.84 -9.33 16.33
N PHE A 8 17.99 -8.32 16.11
CA PHE A 8 16.57 -8.47 15.83
C PHE A 8 16.37 -8.47 14.31
N ARG A 9 16.02 -9.62 13.75
CA ARG A 9 15.99 -9.85 12.30
C ARG A 9 14.60 -9.68 11.75
N VAL A 10 14.42 -8.68 10.87
CA VAL A 10 13.16 -8.37 10.19
C VAL A 10 13.22 -8.81 8.75
N GLY A 11 12.33 -9.72 8.35
CA GLY A 11 12.10 -10.05 6.94
C GLY A 11 11.30 -8.95 6.26
N LEU A 12 11.93 -8.22 5.35
CA LEU A 12 11.27 -7.21 4.51
C LEU A 12 10.79 -7.88 3.22
N VAL A 13 9.50 -8.18 3.14
CA VAL A 13 8.89 -8.80 1.95
C VAL A 13 8.40 -7.72 1.01
N ILE A 14 9.13 -7.49 -0.09
CA ILE A 14 8.81 -6.50 -1.11
C ILE A 14 8.96 -7.12 -2.50
N PRO A 15 8.17 -6.69 -3.52
CA PRO A 15 8.25 -7.28 -4.86
C PRO A 15 9.52 -6.82 -5.58
N LEU A 16 10.46 -7.73 -5.83
CA LEU A 16 11.68 -7.47 -6.62
C LEU A 16 11.46 -7.71 -8.11
N GLN A 17 10.32 -8.28 -8.49
CA GLN A 17 9.96 -8.63 -9.87
C GLN A 17 8.46 -8.50 -10.12
N GLY A 18 8.04 -8.70 -11.37
CA GLY A 18 6.64 -8.59 -11.80
C GLY A 18 6.13 -7.16 -11.84
N PRO A 19 4.80 -6.95 -12.04
CA PRO A 19 4.21 -5.61 -12.20
C PRO A 19 4.49 -4.67 -11.03
N ALA A 20 4.59 -5.18 -9.81
CA ALA A 20 4.86 -4.40 -8.60
C ALA A 20 6.37 -4.17 -8.33
N GLY A 21 7.26 -4.75 -9.12
CA GLY A 21 8.71 -4.59 -8.97
C GLY A 21 9.21 -3.14 -9.09
N ILE A 22 8.40 -2.27 -9.70
CA ILE A 22 8.67 -0.83 -9.81
C ILE A 22 8.81 -0.13 -8.44
N PHE A 23 8.29 -0.70 -7.36
CA PHE A 23 8.35 -0.13 -6.01
C PHE A 23 9.59 -0.55 -5.22
N ALA A 24 10.26 -1.65 -5.59
CA ALA A 24 11.33 -2.28 -4.80
C ALA A 24 12.44 -1.32 -4.37
N PRO A 25 13.03 -0.49 -5.26
CA PRO A 25 14.18 0.34 -4.87
C PRO A 25 13.86 1.34 -3.76
N SER A 26 12.69 1.99 -3.81
CA SER A 26 12.27 2.94 -2.79
C SER A 26 11.85 2.26 -1.50
N CYS A 27 11.18 1.10 -1.57
CA CYS A 27 10.81 0.30 -0.41
C CYS A 27 12.05 -0.17 0.38
N GLU A 28 13.07 -0.66 -0.30
CA GLU A 28 14.32 -1.10 0.32
C GLU A 28 15.06 0.06 0.98
N ALA A 29 15.26 1.15 0.24
CA ALA A 29 15.96 2.33 0.74
C ALA A 29 15.31 2.93 1.99
N VAL A 30 13.98 3.05 2.00
CA VAL A 30 13.28 3.65 3.13
C VAL A 30 13.20 2.71 4.34
N ALA A 31 13.13 1.40 4.13
CA ALA A 31 13.19 0.43 5.23
C ALA A 31 14.56 0.41 5.90
N GLU A 32 15.65 0.56 5.15
CA GLU A 32 17.00 0.75 5.71
C GLU A 32 17.11 2.04 6.54
N LEU A 33 16.49 3.13 6.08
CA LEU A 33 16.42 4.38 6.83
C LEU A 33 15.68 4.18 8.15
N ALA A 34 14.50 3.56 8.11
CA ALA A 34 13.70 3.25 9.29
C ALA A 34 14.46 2.36 10.29
N ALA A 35 15.12 1.31 9.81
CA ALA A 35 15.92 0.44 10.66
C ALA A 35 17.07 1.19 11.34
N LYS A 36 17.73 2.11 10.63
CA LYS A 36 18.75 2.97 11.22
C LYS A 36 18.16 3.82 12.34
N GLU A 37 17.05 4.50 12.10
CA GLU A 37 16.43 5.39 13.09
C GLU A 37 15.92 4.62 14.32
N VAL A 38 15.32 3.43 14.13
CA VAL A 38 14.94 2.52 15.23
C VAL A 38 16.18 2.11 16.03
N ASN A 39 17.29 1.81 15.36
CA ASN A 39 18.56 1.47 16.01
C ASN A 39 19.16 2.66 16.79
N ASP A 40 19.07 3.86 16.26
CA ASP A 40 19.52 5.07 16.95
C ASP A 40 18.71 5.34 18.26
N ARG A 41 17.47 4.82 18.34
CA ARG A 41 16.61 4.83 19.54
C ARG A 41 16.79 3.62 20.46
N GLY A 42 17.70 2.69 20.16
CA GLY A 42 18.00 1.51 20.97
C GLY A 42 17.50 0.18 20.42
N GLY A 43 17.01 0.16 19.18
CA GLY A 43 16.56 -1.04 18.48
C GLY A 43 15.20 -1.59 18.97
N LEU A 44 14.88 -2.80 18.56
CA LEU A 44 13.68 -3.51 19.00
C LEU A 44 14.02 -4.46 20.14
N GLN A 45 13.32 -4.33 21.25
CA GLN A 45 13.59 -5.12 22.48
C GLN A 45 15.06 -5.07 22.95
N GLY A 46 15.71 -3.91 22.78
CA GLY A 46 17.13 -3.74 23.13
C GLY A 46 18.11 -4.45 22.20
N ARG A 47 17.62 -4.95 21.06
CA ARG A 47 18.41 -5.66 20.05
C ARG A 47 18.51 -4.80 18.79
N LYS A 48 19.69 -4.80 18.16
CA LYS A 48 19.91 -4.09 16.90
C LYS A 48 19.07 -4.71 15.77
N VAL A 49 18.27 -3.88 15.10
CA VAL A 49 17.47 -4.30 13.93
C VAL A 49 18.37 -4.50 12.73
N THR A 50 18.21 -5.66 12.08
CA THR A 50 18.78 -5.97 10.76
C THR A 50 17.66 -6.38 9.81
N ILE A 51 17.77 -5.99 8.54
CA ILE A 51 16.76 -6.27 7.50
C ILE A 51 17.29 -7.36 6.57
N GLU A 52 16.48 -8.38 6.34
CA GLU A 52 16.66 -9.35 5.26
C GLU A 52 15.57 -9.11 4.20
N VAL A 53 15.96 -8.70 3.00
CA VAL A 53 15.02 -8.50 1.89
C VAL A 53 14.61 -9.84 1.30
N LEU A 54 13.30 -10.08 1.20
CA LEU A 54 12.68 -11.28 0.62
C LEU A 54 11.82 -10.90 -0.57
N ASP A 55 11.96 -11.62 -1.69
CA ASP A 55 11.22 -11.28 -2.92
C ASP A 55 9.73 -11.61 -2.82
N GLY A 56 8.91 -10.61 -2.54
CA GLY A 56 7.44 -10.67 -2.52
C GLY A 56 6.79 -10.64 -3.91
N GLY A 57 7.56 -10.48 -4.99
CA GLY A 57 7.09 -10.57 -6.38
C GLY A 57 7.09 -11.98 -6.95
N ALA A 58 7.69 -12.94 -6.25
CA ALA A 58 7.63 -14.35 -6.59
C ALA A 58 6.23 -14.95 -6.35
N PRO A 59 5.93 -16.17 -6.87
CA PRO A 59 4.69 -16.87 -6.56
C PRO A 59 4.48 -17.00 -5.04
N GLY A 60 3.27 -16.73 -4.57
CA GLY A 60 2.99 -16.65 -3.13
C GLY A 60 3.37 -17.88 -2.31
N ASP A 61 3.27 -19.07 -2.88
CA ASP A 61 3.70 -20.33 -2.23
C ASP A 61 5.23 -20.40 -2.07
N ASP A 62 5.98 -19.81 -2.99
CA ASP A 62 7.44 -19.75 -2.91
C ASP A 62 7.89 -18.73 -1.85
N VAL A 63 7.24 -17.58 -1.80
CA VAL A 63 7.45 -16.58 -0.75
C VAL A 63 7.17 -17.17 0.63
N ALA A 64 6.02 -17.82 0.79
CA ALA A 64 5.63 -18.45 2.06
C ALA A 64 6.63 -19.54 2.48
N ARG A 65 7.14 -20.32 1.52
CA ARG A 65 8.18 -21.32 1.76
C ARG A 65 9.49 -20.69 2.24
N THR A 66 9.91 -19.61 1.58
CA THR A 66 11.10 -18.84 1.98
C THR A 66 10.97 -18.34 3.42
N VAL A 67 9.84 -17.72 3.78
CA VAL A 67 9.57 -17.26 5.16
C VAL A 67 9.59 -18.45 6.14
N ALA A 68 8.95 -19.58 5.80
CA ALA A 68 8.92 -20.77 6.64
C ALA A 68 10.32 -21.34 6.88
N ASP A 69 11.20 -21.34 5.86
CA ASP A 69 12.59 -21.82 5.97
C ASP A 69 13.41 -20.93 6.91
N ARG A 70 13.25 -19.61 6.79
CA ARG A 70 13.89 -18.67 7.71
C ARG A 70 13.43 -18.86 9.16
N LEU A 71 12.14 -19.06 9.38
CA LEU A 71 11.60 -19.32 10.72
C LEU A 71 12.13 -20.60 11.35
N ARG A 72 12.30 -21.67 10.56
CA ARG A 72 12.88 -22.95 11.08
C ARG A 72 14.32 -22.78 11.55
N GLY A 73 15.09 -21.89 10.91
CA GLY A 73 16.47 -21.58 11.29
C GLY A 73 16.60 -20.50 12.36
N HIS A 74 15.50 -20.07 13.01
CA HIS A 74 15.47 -18.90 13.90
C HIS A 74 16.10 -17.65 13.26
N GLY A 75 15.90 -17.51 11.94
CA GLY A 75 16.48 -16.46 11.15
C GLY A 75 15.64 -15.17 11.09
N LEU A 76 14.38 -15.19 11.56
CA LEU A 76 13.50 -14.01 11.61
C LEU A 76 12.81 -13.90 12.95
N ASP A 77 12.73 -12.65 13.46
CA ASP A 77 11.97 -12.26 14.66
C ASP A 77 10.67 -11.54 14.31
N ALA A 78 10.56 -10.95 13.11
CA ALA A 78 9.37 -10.30 12.58
C ALA A 78 9.36 -10.32 11.05
N VAL A 79 8.19 -10.05 10.46
CA VAL A 79 8.02 -9.81 9.02
C VAL A 79 7.32 -8.47 8.82
N THR A 80 7.74 -7.70 7.82
CA THR A 80 7.04 -6.50 7.37
C THR A 80 7.20 -6.32 5.86
N GLY A 81 6.54 -5.32 5.29
CA GLY A 81 6.75 -4.87 3.91
C GLY A 81 5.49 -4.84 3.06
N TRP A 82 5.66 -4.20 1.90
CA TRP A 82 4.62 -4.04 0.90
C TRP A 82 4.65 -5.16 -0.14
N HIS A 83 3.56 -5.86 -0.31
CA HIS A 83 3.35 -6.85 -1.37
C HIS A 83 1.85 -7.11 -1.55
N ILE A 84 1.45 -7.81 -2.62
CA ILE A 84 0.04 -8.03 -2.94
C ILE A 84 -0.67 -8.95 -1.93
N SER A 85 -1.99 -8.79 -1.76
CA SER A 85 -2.81 -9.60 -0.84
C SER A 85 -2.74 -11.11 -1.10
N ALA A 86 -2.48 -11.53 -2.35
CA ALA A 86 -2.29 -12.94 -2.66
C ALA A 86 -1.08 -13.55 -1.93
N VAL A 87 0.00 -12.77 -1.78
CA VAL A 87 1.20 -13.17 -1.02
C VAL A 87 0.92 -13.13 0.48
N ARG A 88 0.28 -12.05 1.01
CA ARG A 88 -0.12 -11.99 2.42
C ARG A 88 -0.89 -13.24 2.84
N ASN A 89 -1.87 -13.66 2.06
CA ASN A 89 -2.69 -14.83 2.37
C ASN A 89 -1.89 -16.15 2.45
N ARG A 90 -0.69 -16.20 1.83
CA ARG A 90 0.21 -17.34 1.92
C ARG A 90 1.18 -17.22 3.09
N ILE A 91 1.61 -16.00 3.45
CA ILE A 91 2.51 -15.76 4.59
C ILE A 91 1.76 -15.86 5.93
N SER A 92 0.54 -15.29 6.04
CA SER A 92 -0.20 -15.22 7.29
C SER A 92 -0.32 -16.55 8.04
N PRO A 93 -0.66 -17.69 7.39
CA PRO A 93 -0.68 -18.99 8.08
C PRO A 93 0.69 -19.48 8.56
N VAL A 94 1.78 -19.04 7.90
CA VAL A 94 3.16 -19.46 8.23
C VAL A 94 3.65 -18.77 9.51
N VAL A 95 3.33 -17.49 9.67
CA VAL A 95 3.75 -16.66 10.81
C VAL A 95 2.81 -16.71 12.00
N ARG A 96 1.58 -17.19 11.79
CA ARG A 96 0.53 -17.29 12.81
C ARG A 96 1.06 -17.87 14.12
N ASP A 97 0.79 -17.18 15.24
CA ASP A 97 1.18 -17.57 16.60
C ASP A 97 2.69 -17.79 16.80
N ARG A 98 3.54 -17.29 15.89
CA ARG A 98 4.99 -17.50 15.92
C ARG A 98 5.79 -16.22 16.02
N ILE A 99 5.59 -15.29 15.09
CA ILE A 99 6.26 -13.99 15.05
C ILE A 99 5.26 -12.91 14.56
N PRO A 100 5.43 -11.65 14.95
CA PRO A 100 4.60 -10.57 14.42
C PRO A 100 4.88 -10.34 12.93
N TYR A 101 3.80 -10.02 12.22
CA TYR A 101 3.81 -9.64 10.82
C TYR A 101 3.04 -8.34 10.61
N VAL A 102 3.74 -7.26 10.33
CA VAL A 102 3.13 -5.98 9.95
C VAL A 102 3.01 -5.91 8.43
N TYR A 103 1.79 -6.09 7.93
CA TYR A 103 1.47 -6.00 6.51
C TYR A 103 1.11 -4.55 6.15
N THR A 104 1.88 -3.94 5.26
CA THR A 104 1.83 -2.49 5.05
C THR A 104 1.07 -2.04 3.81
N SER A 105 0.69 -2.97 2.93
CA SER A 105 -0.06 -2.64 1.71
C SER A 105 -1.51 -2.31 2.00
N LEU A 106 -2.07 -1.40 1.19
CA LEU A 106 -3.52 -1.31 1.04
C LEU A 106 -4.09 -2.69 0.68
N TYR A 107 -5.27 -3.01 1.21
CA TYR A 107 -5.84 -4.34 1.01
C TYR A 107 -7.37 -4.34 1.15
N GLU A 108 -7.99 -5.49 0.95
CA GLU A 108 -9.44 -5.65 0.97
C GLU A 108 -10.10 -5.56 2.35
N GLY A 109 -9.30 -5.44 3.43
CA GLY A 109 -9.79 -5.45 4.82
C GLY A 109 -10.04 -6.85 5.39
N GLY A 110 -10.34 -6.91 6.68
CA GLY A 110 -10.83 -8.12 7.36
C GLY A 110 -9.76 -9.15 7.72
N GLU A 111 -8.48 -8.77 7.82
CA GLU A 111 -7.42 -9.64 8.36
C GLU A 111 -7.66 -9.91 9.87
N ARG A 112 -7.56 -11.18 10.29
CA ARG A 112 -7.80 -11.61 11.68
C ARG A 112 -6.83 -12.70 12.14
N THR A 113 -5.78 -12.97 11.38
CA THR A 113 -4.78 -13.97 11.78
C THR A 113 -4.01 -13.47 12.99
N PRO A 114 -3.93 -14.24 14.10
CA PRO A 114 -3.14 -13.85 15.26
C PRO A 114 -1.68 -13.52 14.90
N GLY A 115 -1.19 -12.36 15.36
CA GLY A 115 0.14 -11.85 15.06
C GLY A 115 0.27 -11.09 13.74
N VAL A 116 -0.82 -10.95 12.96
CA VAL A 116 -0.83 -10.13 11.76
C VAL A 116 -1.49 -8.78 12.06
N PHE A 117 -0.77 -7.70 11.78
CA PHE A 117 -1.19 -6.32 11.97
C PHE A 117 -1.13 -5.60 10.62
N CYS A 118 -2.11 -4.77 10.30
CA CYS A 118 -2.22 -4.10 9.01
C CYS A 118 -2.13 -2.59 9.16
N THR A 119 -1.25 -1.94 8.42
CA THR A 119 -1.14 -0.46 8.37
C THR A 119 -1.72 0.12 7.09
N GLY A 120 -1.98 -0.70 6.07
CA GLY A 120 -2.47 -0.23 4.78
C GLY A 120 -3.95 0.15 4.79
N GLU A 121 -4.34 0.96 3.81
CA GLU A 121 -5.70 1.43 3.61
C GLU A 121 -6.65 0.29 3.22
N THR A 122 -7.92 0.46 3.58
CA THR A 122 -9.00 -0.44 3.16
C THR A 122 -10.00 0.28 2.24
N PRO A 123 -10.81 -0.45 1.47
CA PRO A 123 -11.83 0.17 0.61
C PRO A 123 -12.79 1.10 1.36
N GLN A 124 -13.03 0.85 2.65
CA GLN A 124 -13.92 1.66 3.48
C GLN A 124 -13.38 3.08 3.71
N ILE A 125 -12.08 3.21 3.96
CA ILE A 125 -11.47 4.52 4.24
C ILE A 125 -10.92 5.21 2.98
N GLN A 126 -10.80 4.49 1.86
CA GLN A 126 -10.17 4.96 0.63
C GLN A 126 -11.16 5.06 -0.54
N ILE A 127 -11.83 3.96 -0.93
CA ILE A 127 -12.69 3.93 -2.11
C ILE A 127 -14.04 4.59 -1.82
N ALA A 128 -14.69 4.25 -0.72
CA ALA A 128 -16.01 4.77 -0.40
C ALA A 128 -16.05 6.30 -0.32
N PRO A 129 -15.19 6.97 0.48
CA PRO A 129 -15.20 8.43 0.57
C PRO A 129 -14.73 9.11 -0.72
N ALA A 130 -13.79 8.49 -1.49
CA ALA A 130 -13.37 9.04 -2.77
C ALA A 130 -14.49 9.02 -3.82
N LEU A 131 -15.29 7.96 -3.88
CA LEU A 131 -16.46 7.91 -4.76
C LEU A 131 -17.50 8.98 -4.40
N ALA A 132 -17.75 9.20 -3.10
CA ALA A 132 -18.63 10.25 -2.63
C ALA A 132 -18.08 11.64 -2.98
N TRP A 133 -16.81 11.89 -2.73
CA TRP A 133 -16.14 13.14 -3.02
C TRP A 133 -16.18 13.47 -4.52
N LEU A 134 -15.86 12.51 -5.40
CA LEU A 134 -15.89 12.68 -6.86
C LEU A 134 -17.32 12.90 -7.39
N ARG A 135 -18.33 12.29 -6.77
CA ARG A 135 -19.74 12.58 -7.05
C ARG A 135 -20.09 14.02 -6.72
N ASP A 136 -19.70 14.48 -5.55
CA ASP A 136 -20.14 15.77 -5.00
C ASP A 136 -19.40 16.96 -5.64
N HIS A 137 -18.12 16.79 -6.00
CA HIS A 137 -17.31 17.85 -6.59
C HIS A 137 -17.35 17.89 -8.13
N PHE A 138 -17.46 16.73 -8.78
CA PHE A 138 -17.41 16.64 -10.25
C PHE A 138 -18.68 16.05 -10.87
N GLY A 139 -19.68 15.67 -10.08
CA GLY A 139 -20.92 15.09 -10.58
C GLY A 139 -20.75 13.71 -11.22
N ILE A 140 -19.70 12.96 -10.89
CA ILE A 140 -19.43 11.64 -11.42
C ILE A 140 -20.38 10.63 -10.78
N ARG A 141 -21.33 10.10 -11.56
CA ARG A 141 -22.35 9.16 -11.09
C ARG A 141 -22.32 7.80 -11.77
N SER A 142 -21.55 7.64 -12.84
CA SER A 142 -21.47 6.36 -13.54
C SER A 142 -20.02 5.91 -13.74
N TRP A 143 -19.76 4.64 -13.42
CA TRP A 143 -18.45 4.07 -13.33
C TRP A 143 -18.28 2.84 -14.21
N CYS A 144 -17.07 2.64 -14.73
CA CYS A 144 -16.57 1.38 -15.24
C CYS A 144 -15.40 0.94 -14.34
N LEU A 145 -15.35 -0.31 -13.94
CA LEU A 145 -14.25 -0.85 -13.16
C LEU A 145 -13.31 -1.64 -14.07
N VAL A 146 -12.00 -1.42 -13.92
CA VAL A 146 -10.94 -2.21 -14.54
C VAL A 146 -9.99 -2.66 -13.44
N GLY A 147 -9.75 -3.96 -13.31
CA GLY A 147 -8.91 -4.50 -12.24
C GLY A 147 -8.15 -5.76 -12.65
N ASP A 148 -7.05 -6.01 -11.93
CA ASP A 148 -6.32 -7.26 -12.03
C ASP A 148 -7.14 -8.41 -11.46
N ASP A 149 -6.99 -9.61 -12.02
CA ASP A 149 -7.78 -10.77 -11.65
C ASP A 149 -7.15 -11.57 -10.50
N TYR A 150 -7.12 -10.98 -9.30
CA TYR A 150 -6.74 -11.65 -8.06
C TYR A 150 -7.55 -11.13 -6.86
N ILE A 151 -7.24 -11.55 -5.63
CA ILE A 151 -8.12 -11.38 -4.47
C ILE A 151 -8.41 -9.90 -4.12
N TRP A 152 -7.38 -9.01 -4.11
CA TRP A 152 -7.57 -7.61 -3.73
C TRP A 152 -8.52 -6.87 -4.70
N PRO A 153 -8.31 -6.84 -6.04
CA PRO A 153 -9.23 -6.16 -6.93
C PRO A 153 -10.63 -6.76 -6.92
N ARG A 154 -10.75 -8.08 -6.80
CA ARG A 154 -12.05 -8.77 -6.74
C ARG A 154 -12.83 -8.41 -5.47
N ARG A 155 -12.19 -8.35 -4.30
CA ARG A 155 -12.82 -7.98 -3.04
C ARG A 155 -13.11 -6.49 -2.97
N SER A 156 -12.19 -5.65 -3.42
CA SER A 156 -12.38 -4.19 -3.53
C SER A 156 -13.51 -3.83 -4.48
N ALA A 157 -13.65 -4.56 -5.61
CA ALA A 157 -14.78 -4.40 -6.52
C ALA A 157 -16.12 -4.80 -5.86
N ALA A 158 -16.13 -5.85 -5.03
CA ALA A 158 -17.32 -6.23 -4.29
C ALA A 158 -17.74 -5.14 -3.28
N ALA A 159 -16.76 -4.52 -2.59
CA ALA A 159 -17.00 -3.37 -1.73
C ALA A 159 -17.50 -2.15 -2.55
N ALA A 160 -16.83 -1.81 -3.65
CA ALA A 160 -17.22 -0.71 -4.53
C ALA A 160 -18.65 -0.86 -5.07
N ARG A 161 -19.10 -2.07 -5.38
CA ARG A 161 -20.51 -2.32 -5.75
C ARG A 161 -21.49 -1.99 -4.63
N ALA A 162 -21.13 -2.25 -3.37
CA ALA A 162 -21.95 -1.87 -2.24
C ALA A 162 -21.98 -0.35 -2.11
N TYR A 163 -20.82 0.31 -2.12
CA TYR A 163 -20.73 1.77 -2.04
C TYR A 163 -21.45 2.48 -3.18
N CYS A 164 -21.37 1.96 -4.41
CA CYS A 164 -22.14 2.53 -5.53
C CYS A 164 -23.65 2.49 -5.27
N ARG A 165 -24.18 1.40 -4.69
CA ARG A 165 -25.62 1.35 -4.33
C ARG A 165 -25.96 2.34 -3.23
N ASP A 166 -25.14 2.41 -2.18
CA ASP A 166 -25.39 3.28 -1.02
C ASP A 166 -25.28 4.76 -1.37
N LEU A 167 -24.44 5.10 -2.36
CA LEU A 167 -24.20 6.46 -2.86
C LEU A 167 -25.05 6.86 -4.08
N ASP A 168 -25.97 5.99 -4.53
CA ASP A 168 -26.78 6.19 -5.77
C ASP A 168 -25.90 6.41 -7.01
N LEU A 169 -24.88 5.56 -7.17
CA LEU A 169 -23.97 5.53 -8.30
C LEU A 169 -24.21 4.29 -9.18
N GLU A 170 -24.01 4.44 -10.47
CA GLU A 170 -24.16 3.35 -11.44
C GLU A 170 -22.80 2.68 -11.75
N LEU A 171 -22.66 1.39 -11.52
CA LEU A 171 -21.52 0.62 -12.01
C LEU A 171 -21.93 -0.10 -13.32
N ARG A 172 -21.58 0.48 -14.44
CA ARG A 172 -22.00 0.03 -15.78
C ARG A 172 -21.30 -1.22 -16.25
N ARG A 173 -20.01 -1.38 -15.92
CA ARG A 173 -19.21 -2.49 -16.40
C ARG A 173 -18.06 -2.81 -15.45
N GLU A 174 -17.73 -4.08 -15.37
CA GLU A 174 -16.52 -4.58 -14.73
C GLU A 174 -15.68 -5.34 -15.77
N ILE A 175 -14.38 -5.07 -15.77
CA ILE A 175 -13.40 -5.66 -16.68
C ILE A 175 -12.24 -6.15 -15.82
N TYR A 176 -11.90 -7.43 -15.96
CA TYR A 176 -10.76 -8.00 -15.26
C TYR A 176 -9.75 -8.52 -16.27
N VAL A 177 -8.47 -8.31 -15.95
CA VAL A 177 -7.33 -8.78 -16.75
C VAL A 177 -6.41 -9.65 -15.87
N PRO A 178 -5.72 -10.63 -16.44
CA PRO A 178 -4.70 -11.36 -15.69
C PRO A 178 -3.65 -10.39 -15.14
N TYR A 179 -3.23 -10.58 -13.89
CA TYR A 179 -2.13 -9.82 -13.29
C TYR A 179 -0.85 -10.01 -14.11
N GLY A 180 -0.22 -8.92 -14.49
CA GLY A 180 0.93 -8.92 -15.41
C GLY A 180 0.53 -8.93 -16.89
N THR A 181 -0.65 -8.41 -17.23
CA THR A 181 -1.08 -8.21 -18.62
C THR A 181 -0.24 -7.14 -19.30
N ASP A 182 0.21 -7.40 -20.53
CA ASP A 182 1.00 -6.47 -21.36
C ASP A 182 0.17 -5.75 -22.45
N ASP A 183 -1.07 -6.19 -22.70
CA ASP A 183 -1.96 -5.60 -23.72
C ASP A 183 -3.28 -5.08 -23.14
N PHE A 184 -3.38 -3.75 -23.00
CA PHE A 184 -4.58 -3.08 -22.50
C PHE A 184 -5.50 -2.51 -23.60
N ARG A 185 -5.22 -2.75 -24.90
CA ARG A 185 -6.06 -2.24 -26.01
C ARG A 185 -7.52 -2.68 -25.93
N ALA A 186 -7.76 -3.95 -25.64
CA ALA A 186 -9.12 -4.47 -25.53
C ALA A 186 -9.82 -4.01 -24.22
N PRO A 187 -9.20 -4.07 -23.03
CA PRO A 187 -9.74 -3.48 -21.80
C PRO A 187 -10.12 -2.00 -21.95
N VAL A 188 -9.22 -1.17 -22.50
CA VAL A 188 -9.47 0.26 -22.72
C VAL A 188 -10.65 0.51 -23.66
N ARG A 189 -10.71 -0.17 -24.80
CA ARG A 189 -11.87 -0.06 -25.71
C ARG A 189 -13.18 -0.43 -25.03
N LYS A 190 -13.19 -1.49 -24.20
CA LYS A 190 -14.38 -1.91 -23.45
C LYS A 190 -14.76 -0.90 -22.38
N ALA A 191 -13.78 -0.26 -21.71
CA ALA A 191 -14.03 0.77 -20.73
C ALA A 191 -14.66 2.02 -21.39
N ILE A 192 -14.08 2.53 -22.47
CA ILE A 192 -14.62 3.67 -23.22
C ILE A 192 -16.02 3.36 -23.77
N ALA A 193 -16.22 2.16 -24.31
CA ALA A 193 -17.53 1.71 -24.85
C ALA A 193 -18.60 1.49 -23.77
N SER A 194 -18.26 1.51 -22.47
CA SER A 194 -19.25 1.46 -21.38
C SER A 194 -20.10 2.71 -21.29
N GLY A 195 -19.61 3.83 -21.81
CA GLY A 195 -20.25 5.14 -21.69
C GLY A 195 -20.31 5.65 -20.26
N ALA A 196 -19.52 5.10 -19.33
CA ALA A 196 -19.41 5.62 -17.97
C ALA A 196 -18.66 6.95 -17.97
N GLN A 197 -18.88 7.76 -16.92
CA GLN A 197 -18.19 9.04 -16.75
C GLN A 197 -16.76 8.87 -16.23
N ALA A 198 -16.50 7.76 -15.50
CA ALA A 198 -15.18 7.50 -14.96
C ALA A 198 -14.83 6.00 -14.92
N VAL A 199 -13.53 5.72 -14.80
CA VAL A 199 -12.98 4.38 -14.58
C VAL A 199 -12.45 4.30 -13.15
N LEU A 200 -12.93 3.33 -12.37
CA LEU A 200 -12.28 2.87 -11.13
C LEU A 200 -11.20 1.86 -11.52
N MET A 201 -9.94 2.23 -11.29
CA MET A 201 -8.78 1.39 -11.61
C MET A 201 -8.31 0.63 -10.37
N LEU A 202 -8.41 -0.69 -10.41
CA LEU A 202 -7.87 -1.61 -9.41
C LEU A 202 -6.71 -2.41 -10.01
N LEU A 203 -5.73 -1.69 -10.53
CA LEU A 203 -4.54 -2.21 -11.23
C LEU A 203 -3.28 -1.90 -10.44
N VAL A 204 -2.26 -2.77 -10.52
CA VAL A 204 -1.05 -2.67 -9.72
C VAL A 204 0.17 -2.37 -10.58
N GLY A 205 0.95 -1.38 -10.19
CA GLY A 205 2.28 -1.12 -10.75
C GLY A 205 2.28 -0.98 -12.27
N GLN A 206 3.01 -1.84 -12.96
CA GLN A 206 3.16 -1.79 -14.41
C GLN A 206 1.83 -1.95 -15.17
N ASP A 207 0.87 -2.69 -14.64
CA ASP A 207 -0.44 -2.88 -15.28
C ASP A 207 -1.21 -1.56 -15.34
N ALA A 208 -1.20 -0.76 -14.26
CA ALA A 208 -1.79 0.58 -14.26
C ALA A 208 -1.04 1.55 -15.19
N VAL A 209 0.29 1.46 -15.27
CA VAL A 209 1.11 2.26 -16.20
C VAL A 209 0.71 1.97 -17.65
N LEU A 210 0.62 0.69 -18.03
CA LEU A 210 0.25 0.29 -19.38
C LEU A 210 -1.19 0.65 -19.73
N PHE A 211 -2.11 0.50 -18.76
CA PHE A 211 -3.49 0.95 -18.92
C PHE A 211 -3.56 2.47 -19.18
N ASN A 212 -2.88 3.28 -18.39
CA ASN A 212 -2.90 4.74 -18.52
C ASN A 212 -2.34 5.20 -19.87
N ARG A 213 -1.22 4.62 -20.33
CA ARG A 213 -0.65 4.90 -21.65
C ARG A 213 -1.63 4.56 -22.78
N GLU A 214 -2.25 3.39 -22.72
CA GLU A 214 -3.21 2.96 -23.74
C GLU A 214 -4.49 3.79 -23.69
N PHE A 215 -4.96 4.18 -22.47
CA PHE A 215 -6.14 5.02 -22.29
C PHE A 215 -5.93 6.42 -22.90
N ALA A 216 -4.78 7.03 -22.66
CA ALA A 216 -4.40 8.30 -23.28
C ALA A 216 -4.31 8.18 -24.81
N ARG A 217 -3.62 7.13 -25.31
CA ARG A 217 -3.49 6.88 -26.76
C ARG A 217 -4.84 6.72 -27.46
N ALA A 218 -5.84 6.17 -26.75
CA ALA A 218 -7.20 6.01 -27.26
C ALA A 218 -8.08 7.27 -27.09
N GLY A 219 -7.52 8.40 -26.59
CA GLY A 219 -8.30 9.62 -26.29
C GLY A 219 -9.31 9.40 -25.16
N GLY A 220 -9.01 8.52 -24.22
CA GLY A 220 -9.91 8.19 -23.11
C GLY A 220 -10.02 9.33 -22.10
N HIS A 221 -8.92 10.04 -21.83
CA HIS A 221 -8.87 11.16 -20.87
C HIS A 221 -9.78 12.35 -21.26
N ASP A 222 -10.08 12.53 -22.56
CA ASP A 222 -11.04 13.53 -23.04
C ASP A 222 -12.51 13.14 -22.76
N ARG A 223 -12.76 11.90 -22.39
CA ARG A 223 -14.12 11.31 -22.31
C ARG A 223 -14.49 10.86 -20.91
N MET A 224 -13.54 10.45 -20.12
CA MET A 224 -13.75 9.80 -18.83
C MET A 224 -12.66 10.21 -17.86
N ALA A 225 -13.04 10.51 -16.62
CA ALA A 225 -12.09 10.58 -15.51
C ALA A 225 -11.57 9.18 -15.15
N ARG A 226 -10.47 9.12 -14.42
CA ARG A 226 -9.96 7.89 -13.79
C ARG A 226 -9.81 8.14 -12.30
N PHE A 227 -10.13 7.13 -11.52
CA PHE A 227 -9.84 7.09 -10.10
C PHE A 227 -9.10 5.79 -9.76
N SER A 228 -8.01 5.90 -9.03
CA SER A 228 -7.21 4.76 -8.56
C SER A 228 -6.94 4.87 -7.06
N PRO A 229 -7.16 3.81 -6.27
CA PRO A 229 -6.65 3.73 -4.90
C PRO A 229 -5.16 3.33 -4.84
N LEU A 230 -4.53 3.04 -5.96
CA LEU A 230 -3.13 2.63 -6.07
C LEU A 230 -2.51 3.25 -7.33
N MET A 231 -2.01 4.46 -7.19
CA MET A 231 -1.23 5.15 -8.22
C MET A 231 -0.19 6.02 -7.53
N GLU A 232 1.07 5.88 -7.93
CA GLU A 232 2.22 6.42 -7.22
C GLU A 232 3.06 7.32 -8.13
N GLU A 233 3.93 8.15 -7.57
CA GLU A 233 4.78 9.09 -8.31
C GLU A 233 5.65 8.38 -9.35
N ASN A 234 6.26 7.25 -9.00
CA ASN A 234 7.05 6.46 -9.94
C ASN A 234 6.19 5.85 -11.07
N MET A 235 4.90 5.58 -10.82
CA MET A 235 3.97 5.13 -11.85
C MET A 235 3.53 6.29 -12.76
N LEU A 236 3.35 7.52 -12.22
CA LEU A 236 3.13 8.72 -13.04
C LEU A 236 4.32 8.94 -13.96
N LEU A 237 5.53 8.88 -13.41
CA LEU A 237 6.78 9.02 -14.17
C LEU A 237 6.87 7.97 -15.29
N ALA A 238 6.57 6.71 -14.97
CA ALA A 238 6.58 5.63 -15.95
C ALA A 238 5.44 5.77 -16.98
N SER A 239 4.28 6.30 -16.61
CA SER A 239 3.16 6.54 -17.54
C SER A 239 3.46 7.65 -18.54
N GLY A 240 4.20 8.68 -18.11
CA GLY A 240 4.45 9.91 -18.85
C GLY A 240 3.32 10.94 -18.64
N ALA A 241 3.68 12.23 -18.54
CA ALA A 241 2.78 13.32 -18.18
C ALA A 241 1.48 13.35 -19.00
N GLY A 242 1.56 13.17 -20.33
CA GLY A 242 0.37 13.15 -21.21
C GLY A 242 -0.56 11.94 -21.00
N SER A 243 -0.20 11.00 -20.13
CA SER A 243 -1.02 9.84 -19.81
C SER A 243 -1.68 9.93 -18.43
N THR A 244 -1.46 11.04 -17.70
CA THR A 244 -1.95 11.22 -16.33
C THR A 244 -3.07 12.26 -16.20
N GLU A 245 -3.46 12.91 -17.28
CA GLU A 245 -4.55 13.88 -17.30
C GLU A 245 -5.87 13.26 -16.82
N ASN A 246 -6.65 14.02 -16.03
CA ASN A 246 -7.95 13.62 -15.50
C ASN A 246 -7.89 12.30 -14.68
N LEU A 247 -6.83 12.15 -13.87
CA LEU A 247 -6.58 11.02 -12.99
C LEU A 247 -6.58 11.48 -11.53
N TYR A 248 -7.46 10.88 -10.73
CA TYR A 248 -7.59 11.12 -9.29
C TYR A 248 -7.09 9.90 -8.52
N VAL A 249 -6.49 10.16 -7.37
CA VAL A 249 -5.90 9.12 -6.52
C VAL A 249 -6.30 9.36 -5.07
N ALA A 250 -6.64 8.29 -4.35
CA ALA A 250 -6.82 8.36 -2.91
C ALA A 250 -5.74 7.50 -2.24
N ALA A 251 -4.95 8.11 -1.38
CA ALA A 251 -3.89 7.44 -0.61
C ALA A 251 -3.65 8.14 0.72
N ALA A 252 -3.03 7.45 1.66
CA ALA A 252 -2.67 8.04 2.94
C ALA A 252 -1.36 8.85 2.89
N TYR A 253 -0.55 8.66 1.86
CA TYR A 253 0.69 9.37 1.64
C TYR A 253 0.87 9.79 0.18
N PHE A 254 1.43 10.96 -0.03
CA PHE A 254 1.97 11.49 -1.28
C PHE A 254 3.30 12.18 -0.97
N SER A 255 4.25 12.17 -1.90
CA SER A 255 5.55 12.84 -1.70
C SER A 255 5.41 14.35 -1.46
N SER A 256 4.30 14.94 -1.93
CA SER A 256 3.93 16.35 -1.72
C SER A 256 3.20 16.61 -0.39
N LEU A 257 2.97 15.58 0.45
CA LEU A 257 2.27 15.74 1.73
C LEU A 257 3.07 16.61 2.70
N ALA A 258 2.45 17.66 3.25
CA ALA A 258 3.09 18.65 4.10
C ALA A 258 2.81 18.46 5.61
N THR A 259 2.66 17.21 6.07
CA THR A 259 2.67 16.92 7.52
C THR A 259 4.09 17.05 8.06
N ALA A 260 4.24 17.29 9.36
CA ALA A 260 5.56 17.35 10.00
C ALA A 260 6.34 16.04 9.78
N GLY A 261 5.70 14.88 10.01
CA GLY A 261 6.34 13.58 9.83
C GLY A 261 6.73 13.29 8.37
N ALA A 262 5.91 13.71 7.38
CA ALA A 262 6.26 13.56 5.96
C ALA A 262 7.47 14.41 5.56
N MET A 263 7.53 15.65 6.07
CA MET A 263 8.69 16.53 5.84
C MET A 263 9.96 16.01 6.50
N ASP A 264 9.87 15.47 7.72
CA ASP A 264 10.99 14.87 8.43
C ASP A 264 11.51 13.61 7.70
N LEU A 265 10.59 12.72 7.24
CA LEU A 265 10.96 11.57 6.43
C LEU A 265 11.65 12.00 5.13
N MET A 266 11.09 12.94 4.39
CA MET A 266 11.67 13.44 3.15
C MET A 266 13.05 14.04 3.39
N GLY A 267 13.20 14.85 4.47
CA GLY A 267 14.49 15.45 4.85
C GLY A 267 15.56 14.40 5.17
N SER A 268 15.22 13.39 5.97
CA SER A 268 16.11 12.27 6.33
C SER A 268 16.46 11.42 5.10
N TYR A 269 15.48 11.15 4.25
CA TYR A 269 15.65 10.37 3.03
C TYR A 269 16.60 11.04 2.03
N VAL A 270 16.37 12.33 1.75
CA VAL A 270 17.24 13.11 0.84
C VAL A 270 18.64 13.30 1.44
N ALA A 271 18.74 13.53 2.75
CA ALA A 271 20.04 13.66 3.41
C ALA A 271 20.87 12.36 3.32
N ARG A 272 20.21 11.20 3.32
CA ARG A 272 20.90 9.89 3.24
C ARG A 272 21.27 9.49 1.82
N TYR A 273 20.35 9.66 0.86
CA TYR A 273 20.47 9.09 -0.50
C TYR A 273 20.75 10.15 -1.58
N GLY A 274 20.58 11.43 -1.27
CA GLY A 274 20.88 12.54 -2.18
C GLY A 274 19.95 12.62 -3.39
N ALA A 275 20.47 13.19 -4.47
CA ALA A 275 19.70 13.41 -5.71
C ALA A 275 19.38 12.12 -6.50
N ASP A 276 20.10 11.04 -6.23
CA ASP A 276 19.93 9.75 -6.89
C ASP A 276 18.95 8.83 -6.13
N ALA A 277 18.30 9.36 -5.07
CA ALA A 277 17.32 8.64 -4.29
C ALA A 277 16.17 8.14 -5.19
N PRO A 278 15.75 6.86 -5.08
CA PRO A 278 14.52 6.41 -5.73
C PRO A 278 13.33 7.29 -5.31
N PRO A 279 12.37 7.60 -6.20
CA PRO A 279 11.23 8.43 -5.85
C PRO A 279 10.47 7.86 -4.62
N LEU A 280 10.32 8.69 -3.60
CA LEU A 280 9.52 8.33 -2.42
C LEU A 280 8.04 8.33 -2.81
N ASN A 281 7.32 7.31 -2.40
CA ASN A 281 5.92 7.08 -2.72
C ASN A 281 5.22 6.36 -1.56
N ALA A 282 3.89 6.21 -1.59
CA ALA A 282 3.13 5.60 -0.51
C ALA A 282 3.56 4.15 -0.21
N MET A 283 4.00 3.39 -1.23
CA MET A 283 4.45 2.00 -1.03
C MET A 283 5.76 1.94 -0.24
N ALA A 284 6.69 2.85 -0.56
CA ALA A 284 7.95 2.97 0.16
C ALA A 284 7.72 3.48 1.58
N GLU A 285 6.96 4.57 1.70
CA GLU A 285 6.61 5.15 3.00
C GLU A 285 5.95 4.11 3.91
N SER A 286 5.06 3.26 3.40
CA SER A 286 4.44 2.19 4.17
C SER A 286 5.47 1.19 4.75
N CYS A 287 6.57 0.93 4.05
CA CYS A 287 7.65 0.07 4.58
C CYS A 287 8.40 0.76 5.72
N TYR A 288 8.54 2.08 5.72
CA TYR A 288 9.04 2.85 6.86
C TYR A 288 8.11 2.70 8.06
N GLU A 289 6.83 2.95 7.87
CA GLU A 289 5.84 2.80 8.94
C GLU A 289 5.70 1.36 9.46
N GLY A 290 5.98 0.37 8.64
CA GLY A 290 6.01 -1.03 9.08
C GLY A 290 6.99 -1.27 10.21
N LEU A 291 8.16 -0.62 10.21
CA LEU A 291 9.13 -0.69 11.30
C LEU A 291 8.71 0.15 12.51
N LEU A 292 8.13 1.33 12.30
CA LEU A 292 7.57 2.14 13.39
C LEU A 292 6.41 1.41 14.09
N ALA A 293 5.56 0.73 13.34
CA ALA A 293 4.48 -0.08 13.89
C ALA A 293 5.02 -1.25 14.72
N LEU A 294 6.05 -1.96 14.27
CA LEU A 294 6.72 -2.98 15.05
C LEU A 294 7.28 -2.41 16.36
N GLU A 295 7.96 -1.25 16.29
CA GLU A 295 8.50 -0.57 17.48
C GLU A 295 7.37 -0.24 18.46
N ALA A 296 6.30 0.39 18.01
CA ALA A 296 5.16 0.78 18.85
C ALA A 296 4.46 -0.44 19.49
N ILE A 297 4.26 -1.53 18.72
CA ILE A 297 3.67 -2.78 19.21
C ILE A 297 4.52 -3.38 20.33
N PHE A 298 5.84 -3.51 20.14
CA PHE A 298 6.73 -4.06 21.15
C PHE A 298 6.88 -3.16 22.38
N GLN A 299 6.93 -1.85 22.19
CA GLN A 299 6.97 -0.89 23.30
C GLN A 299 5.71 -0.97 24.18
N ARG A 300 4.55 -1.20 23.56
CA ARG A 300 3.28 -1.29 24.31
C ARG A 300 3.12 -2.62 25.03
N ALA A 301 3.47 -3.73 24.37
CA ALA A 301 3.29 -5.08 24.90
C ALA A 301 4.32 -5.47 25.97
N HIS A 302 5.54 -4.91 25.90
CA HIS A 302 6.68 -5.29 26.73
C HIS A 302 7.01 -6.80 26.67
N SER A 303 6.59 -7.49 25.60
CA SER A 303 6.70 -8.95 25.40
C SER A 303 6.89 -9.26 23.92
N PRO A 304 7.62 -10.33 23.56
CA PRO A 304 7.68 -10.84 22.19
C PRO A 304 6.53 -11.80 21.83
N GLU A 305 5.76 -12.25 22.82
CA GLU A 305 4.77 -13.31 22.64
C GLU A 305 3.51 -12.80 21.93
N ILE A 306 3.07 -13.51 20.88
CA ILE A 306 1.91 -13.12 20.07
C ILE A 306 0.65 -12.86 20.90
N PRO A 307 0.28 -13.66 21.91
CA PRO A 307 -0.89 -13.35 22.74
C PRO A 307 -0.80 -11.99 23.45
N ASP A 308 0.40 -11.61 23.91
CA ASP A 308 0.61 -10.33 24.60
C ASP A 308 0.55 -9.16 23.62
N LEU A 309 1.16 -9.32 22.42
CA LEU A 309 1.08 -8.34 21.33
C LEU A 309 -0.38 -8.11 20.94
N MET A 310 -1.15 -9.17 20.77
CA MET A 310 -2.59 -9.08 20.42
C MET A 310 -3.42 -8.45 21.53
N ALA A 311 -3.15 -8.77 22.80
CA ALA A 311 -3.88 -8.20 23.94
C ALA A 311 -3.66 -6.70 24.09
N SER A 312 -2.46 -6.19 23.73
CA SER A 312 -2.11 -4.76 23.81
C SER A 312 -2.45 -3.97 22.54
N ALA A 313 -2.93 -4.63 21.48
CA ALA A 313 -3.09 -4.04 20.15
C ALA A 313 -4.01 -2.79 20.13
N HIS A 314 -5.10 -2.78 20.92
CA HIS A 314 -6.07 -1.68 20.94
C HIS A 314 -5.51 -0.33 21.42
N ASP A 315 -4.39 -0.35 22.14
CA ASP A 315 -3.78 0.85 22.71
C ASP A 315 -2.49 1.26 22.00
N VAL A 316 -2.18 0.63 20.85
CA VAL A 316 -0.98 0.96 20.07
C VAL A 316 -1.26 2.16 19.18
N GLY A 317 -0.38 3.14 19.24
CA GLY A 317 -0.41 4.30 18.35
C GLY A 317 0.97 4.92 18.21
N PHE A 318 1.18 5.61 17.12
CA PHE A 318 2.39 6.40 16.87
C PHE A 318 2.07 7.53 15.88
N ASP A 319 2.92 8.55 15.85
CA ASP A 319 2.88 9.59 14.83
C ASP A 319 3.85 9.19 13.70
N GLY A 320 3.32 8.93 12.52
CA GLY A 320 4.06 8.58 11.32
C GLY A 320 4.08 9.71 10.28
N PRO A 321 4.69 9.46 9.11
CA PRO A 321 4.66 10.40 7.99
C PRO A 321 3.25 10.76 7.51
N ARG A 322 2.30 9.83 7.62
CA ARG A 322 0.87 10.05 7.29
C ARG A 322 0.12 10.85 8.36
N GLY A 323 0.73 11.04 9.55
CA GLY A 323 0.13 11.62 10.73
C GLY A 323 -0.13 10.58 11.81
N PRO A 324 -1.08 10.84 12.74
CA PRO A 324 -1.39 9.91 13.82
C PRO A 324 -1.95 8.58 13.31
N MET A 325 -1.35 7.49 13.76
CA MET A 325 -1.76 6.11 13.52
C MET A 325 -2.25 5.50 14.83
N CYS A 326 -3.45 4.92 14.82
CA CYS A 326 -4.03 4.25 15.99
C CYS A 326 -4.56 2.88 15.61
N MET A 327 -4.21 1.83 16.38
CA MET A 327 -4.64 0.47 16.08
C MET A 327 -6.00 0.14 16.68
N ARG A 328 -6.86 -0.47 15.86
CA ARG A 328 -8.13 -1.10 16.26
C ARG A 328 -8.23 -2.48 15.62
N ASP A 329 -8.47 -3.50 16.42
CA ASP A 329 -8.63 -4.87 15.93
C ASP A 329 -7.54 -5.32 14.93
N SER A 330 -6.26 -5.06 15.23
CA SER A 330 -5.09 -5.36 14.38
C SER A 330 -5.02 -4.56 13.05
N GLN A 331 -5.87 -3.55 12.88
CA GLN A 331 -5.85 -2.60 11.77
C GLN A 331 -5.51 -1.20 12.32
N PHE A 332 -4.56 -0.52 11.69
CA PHE A 332 -4.33 0.89 12.00
C PHE A 332 -5.32 1.78 11.24
N ASP A 333 -5.97 2.66 11.99
CA ASP A 333 -6.72 3.79 11.44
C ASP A 333 -5.74 4.89 11.02
N GLN A 334 -6.01 5.55 9.91
CA GLN A 334 -5.16 6.57 9.34
C GLN A 334 -5.94 7.58 8.53
N GLN A 335 -5.33 8.73 8.28
CA GLN A 335 -5.88 9.73 7.39
C GLN A 335 -5.66 9.33 5.93
N VAL A 336 -6.64 9.57 5.08
CA VAL A 336 -6.56 9.38 3.63
C VAL A 336 -6.84 10.71 2.94
N TYR A 337 -6.10 11.00 1.88
CA TYR A 337 -6.23 12.20 1.07
C TYR A 337 -6.70 11.84 -0.33
N ILE A 338 -7.35 12.80 -1.02
CA ILE A 338 -7.60 12.70 -2.45
C ILE A 338 -6.75 13.73 -3.18
N ALA A 339 -6.13 13.30 -4.26
CA ALA A 339 -5.27 14.15 -5.09
C ALA A 339 -5.60 13.98 -6.57
N SER A 340 -5.25 14.98 -7.37
CA SER A 340 -5.18 14.87 -8.83
C SER A 340 -3.75 14.70 -9.30
N ALA A 341 -3.53 13.90 -10.34
CA ALA A 341 -2.25 13.84 -10.99
C ALA A 341 -1.98 15.13 -11.77
N ASP A 342 -0.81 15.73 -11.55
CA ASP A 342 -0.29 16.87 -12.31
C ASP A 342 1.06 16.49 -12.93
N GLY A 343 1.02 15.95 -14.13
CA GLY A 343 2.20 15.49 -14.84
C GLY A 343 2.87 14.30 -14.16
N TYR A 344 3.87 14.55 -13.33
CA TYR A 344 4.67 13.53 -12.63
C TYR A 344 4.49 13.54 -11.11
N ASP A 345 3.64 14.43 -10.61
CA ASP A 345 3.41 14.65 -9.19
C ASP A 345 1.91 14.63 -8.87
N PHE A 346 1.58 14.79 -7.60
CA PHE A 346 0.20 14.87 -7.12
C PHE A 346 -0.09 16.22 -6.47
N ASP A 347 -1.21 16.82 -6.88
CA ASP A 347 -1.81 17.98 -6.21
C ASP A 347 -2.91 17.48 -5.26
N ILE A 348 -2.66 17.60 -3.94
CA ILE A 348 -3.59 17.16 -2.90
C ILE A 348 -4.77 18.12 -2.87
N LEU A 349 -5.96 17.60 -3.13
CA LEU A 349 -7.19 18.39 -3.25
C LEU A 349 -7.93 18.49 -1.92
N ASP A 350 -7.97 17.41 -1.13
CA ASP A 350 -8.75 17.35 0.10
C ASP A 350 -8.30 16.19 1.00
N THR A 351 -8.77 16.23 2.22
CA THR A 351 -8.70 15.15 3.20
C THR A 351 -10.02 14.39 3.21
N LEU A 352 -9.96 13.08 2.98
CA LEU A 352 -11.17 12.25 2.94
C LEU A 352 -11.66 11.92 4.35
N THR A 353 -12.96 12.11 4.57
CA THR A 353 -13.63 11.70 5.80
C THR A 353 -14.31 10.35 5.56
N THR A 354 -14.06 9.39 6.46
CA THR A 354 -14.74 8.09 6.41
C THR A 354 -16.25 8.30 6.49
N LEU A 355 -16.98 7.64 5.60
CA LEU A 355 -18.45 7.69 5.63
C LEU A 355 -18.94 6.91 6.85
N ASP A 356 -19.85 7.51 7.62
CA ASP A 356 -20.53 6.82 8.70
C ASP A 356 -21.30 5.61 8.14
N ALA A 357 -21.15 4.44 8.80
CA ALA A 357 -21.73 3.17 8.38
C ALA A 357 -23.24 3.11 8.68
#